data_f55908289209c6ea6685e85d4c0ed70d
#
_entry.id   f55908289209c6ea6685e85d4c0ed70d
#
_cell.length_a   1.000
_cell.length_b   1.000
_cell.length_c   1.000
_cell.angle_alpha   90.00
_cell.angle_beta   90.00
_cell.angle_gamma   90.00
#
_symmetry.space_group_name_H-M   'P 1'
#
loop_
_entity.id
_entity.type
_entity.pdbx_description
1 polymer ?
#
loop_
_entity_poly.entity_id
_entity_poly.type
_entity_poly.pdbx_seq_one_letter_code
_entity_poly.pdbx_strand_id
1 'polypeptide(L)'
;MRNCCIWIFIVLFFASCGQSYQEKQRMTKAEKARLQREDSLSLKVALLPTLDCLPVYIALDRHFFDTLGVDVHVRNMTAQMDCDTALARGRVEGAVSDLFRTERLIQKGTPLTYVAATNTYWQLITNRTARIRRLGQLSDKMVAMTRYSATDYLAGVAIKKGNPKYDVYRIQINDVNVRLNMLLNNEMDAMMLTEPQATIARVHNNPVLFDSRDLKVNLGVIAFRTKALNDPNRKAQLALFVKAYNMACDSVNQLGYTKYGDILKKYYKLDDHVIKALPKMTFPHAAAPLPKDINIAKRKS
;
A
#
# COMPACT_ATOMS: atom_id res chain seq x y z
N MET A 1 13.98 68.20 -18.53
CA MET A 1 14.20 67.39 -17.34
C MET A 1 12.97 66.59 -17.01
N ARG A 2 12.68 65.51 -17.75
CA ARG A 2 11.40 64.76 -17.49
C ARG A 2 11.46 63.36 -18.15
N ASN A 3 12.53 62.60 -17.95
CA ASN A 3 12.66 61.22 -18.45
C ASN A 3 13.58 60.33 -17.59
N CYS A 4 13.83 60.68 -16.32
CA CYS A 4 14.77 59.92 -15.47
C CYS A 4 14.10 59.06 -14.37
N CYS A 5 12.75 59.10 -14.21
CA CYS A 5 12.08 58.39 -13.11
C CYS A 5 11.38 57.09 -13.47
N ILE A 6 11.46 56.65 -14.73
CA ILE A 6 10.73 55.42 -15.16
C ILE A 6 11.59 54.16 -15.10
N TRP A 7 12.91 54.28 -14.96
CA TRP A 7 13.79 53.10 -14.93
C TRP A 7 14.06 52.48 -13.57
N ILE A 8 13.58 53.10 -12.49
CA ILE A 8 13.80 52.57 -11.11
C ILE A 8 12.69 51.58 -10.68
N PHE A 9 11.54 51.53 -11.37
CA PHE A 9 10.42 50.64 -10.95
C PHE A 9 10.43 49.26 -11.60
N ILE A 10 11.33 48.94 -12.52
CA ILE A 10 11.36 47.63 -13.21
C ILE A 10 12.35 46.62 -12.56
N VAL A 11 13.20 47.06 -11.63
CA VAL A 11 14.22 46.17 -10.99
C VAL A 11 13.73 45.47 -9.73
N LEU A 12 12.53 45.82 -9.20
CA LEU A 12 12.04 45.27 -7.93
C LEU A 12 11.07 44.08 -8.06
N PHE A 13 10.85 43.54 -9.25
CA PHE A 13 9.89 42.40 -9.42
C PHE A 13 10.53 41.05 -9.71
N PHE A 14 11.85 40.88 -9.56
CA PHE A 14 12.55 39.61 -9.75
C PHE A 14 13.07 38.97 -8.45
N ALA A 15 12.60 39.40 -7.30
CA ALA A 15 12.86 38.70 -6.05
C ALA A 15 11.68 37.80 -5.65
N SER A 16 11.11 37.01 -6.60
CA SER A 16 10.26 35.89 -6.28
C SER A 16 11.13 34.71 -5.91
N CYS A 17 11.30 34.47 -4.62
CA CYS A 17 11.96 33.30 -4.05
C CYS A 17 11.26 32.00 -4.47
N GLY A 18 11.51 31.53 -5.67
CA GLY A 18 11.44 30.13 -5.99
C GLY A 18 12.77 29.50 -5.54
N GLN A 19 12.78 28.63 -4.53
CA GLN A 19 13.97 27.83 -4.22
C GLN A 19 14.43 27.13 -5.50
N SER A 20 15.52 27.61 -6.06
CA SER A 20 16.08 27.14 -7.31
C SER A 20 16.47 25.67 -7.16
N TYR A 21 16.30 24.88 -8.21
CA TYR A 21 16.76 23.48 -8.31
C TYR A 21 18.26 23.35 -7.91
N GLN A 22 19.03 24.42 -8.00
CA GLN A 22 20.42 24.51 -7.59
C GLN A 22 20.61 24.59 -6.06
N GLU A 23 19.65 25.12 -5.29
CA GLU A 23 19.75 25.13 -3.81
C GLU A 23 19.52 23.73 -3.22
N LYS A 24 18.67 22.91 -3.85
CA LYS A 24 18.52 21.48 -3.47
C LYS A 24 19.80 20.66 -3.73
N GLN A 25 20.68 21.08 -4.61
CA GLN A 25 21.97 20.41 -4.85
C GLN A 25 23.07 20.83 -3.88
N ARG A 26 22.91 21.91 -3.13
CA ARG A 26 23.95 22.46 -2.24
C ARG A 26 23.83 22.02 -0.77
N MET A 27 23.11 20.96 -0.48
CA MET A 27 23.23 20.35 0.86
C MET A 27 24.70 20.02 1.11
N THR A 28 25.27 20.58 2.18
CA THR A 28 26.65 20.30 2.57
C THR A 28 26.83 18.79 2.82
N LYS A 29 28.03 18.28 2.64
CA LYS A 29 28.38 16.88 2.94
C LYS A 29 28.01 16.51 4.39
N ALA A 30 28.19 17.45 5.31
CA ALA A 30 27.83 17.28 6.73
C ALA A 30 26.32 17.15 6.95
N GLU A 31 25.52 17.96 6.23
CA GLU A 31 24.06 17.91 6.30
C GLU A 31 23.49 16.61 5.74
N LYS A 32 24.03 16.15 4.59
CA LYS A 32 23.70 14.84 4.03
C LYS A 32 24.03 13.70 4.99
N ALA A 33 25.20 13.76 5.61
CA ALA A 33 25.61 12.75 6.60
C ALA A 33 24.71 12.75 7.84
N ARG A 34 24.30 13.95 8.32
CA ARG A 34 23.33 14.07 9.44
C ARG A 34 22.00 13.43 9.10
N LEU A 35 21.39 13.77 7.95
CA LEU A 35 20.12 13.21 7.50
C LEU A 35 20.18 11.69 7.28
N GLN A 36 21.30 11.19 6.74
CA GLN A 36 21.51 9.74 6.61
C GLN A 36 21.60 9.06 7.98
N ARG A 37 22.25 9.70 8.95
CA ARG A 37 22.34 9.17 10.32
C ARG A 37 20.97 9.16 10.98
N GLU A 38 20.21 10.25 10.91
CA GLU A 38 18.83 10.33 11.41
C GLU A 38 17.96 9.25 10.77
N ASP A 39 17.98 9.12 9.43
CA ASP A 39 17.25 8.06 8.72
C ASP A 39 17.71 6.64 9.13
N SER A 40 19.00 6.47 9.45
CA SER A 40 19.51 5.16 9.89
C SER A 40 19.02 4.78 11.29
N LEU A 41 18.66 5.73 12.13
CA LEU A 41 18.13 5.51 13.47
C LEU A 41 16.61 5.31 13.50
N SER A 42 15.90 5.81 12.49
CA SER A 42 14.45 5.67 12.38
C SER A 42 14.02 4.23 12.08
N LEU A 43 12.80 3.85 12.46
CA LEU A 43 12.17 2.59 12.07
C LEU A 43 11.52 2.77 10.70
N LYS A 44 12.05 2.11 9.66
CA LYS A 44 11.55 2.27 8.28
C LYS A 44 10.53 1.20 7.93
N VAL A 45 9.37 1.63 7.41
CA VAL A 45 8.26 0.75 7.01
C VAL A 45 7.82 1.06 5.60
N ALA A 46 7.80 0.06 4.72
CA ALA A 46 7.27 0.19 3.36
C ALA A 46 5.76 0.01 3.35
N LEU A 47 5.06 0.93 2.71
CA LEU A 47 3.60 0.92 2.56
C LEU A 47 3.20 1.01 1.09
N LEU A 48 2.06 0.42 0.77
CA LEU A 48 1.36 0.56 -0.51
C LEU A 48 0.18 1.53 -0.36
N PRO A 49 -0.36 2.10 -1.44
CA PRO A 49 -1.56 2.90 -1.39
C PRO A 49 -2.82 2.02 -1.30
N THR A 50 -2.83 1.11 -0.32
CA THR A 50 -3.92 0.18 -0.02
C THR A 50 -4.50 0.49 1.36
N LEU A 51 -5.80 0.29 1.53
CA LEU A 51 -6.52 0.81 2.69
C LEU A 51 -6.11 0.16 4.03
N ASP A 52 -5.53 -1.02 4.00
CA ASP A 52 -4.95 -1.68 5.16
C ASP A 52 -3.70 -0.95 5.73
N CYS A 53 -3.10 -0.04 4.97
CA CYS A 53 -2.06 0.86 5.44
C CYS A 53 -2.60 2.09 6.18
N LEU A 54 -3.91 2.34 6.17
CA LEU A 54 -4.53 3.54 6.73
C LEU A 54 -4.17 3.78 8.22
N PRO A 55 -4.18 2.77 9.12
CA PRO A 55 -3.81 3.01 10.50
C PRO A 55 -2.37 3.54 10.66
N VAL A 56 -1.42 3.10 9.81
CA VAL A 56 -0.04 3.60 9.86
C VAL A 56 0.02 5.06 9.42
N TYR A 57 -0.73 5.44 8.36
CA TYR A 57 -0.80 6.84 7.93
C TYR A 57 -1.50 7.73 8.95
N ILE A 58 -2.53 7.22 9.64
CA ILE A 58 -3.18 7.94 10.75
C ILE A 58 -2.18 8.16 11.89
N ALA A 59 -1.45 7.11 12.30
CA ALA A 59 -0.46 7.23 13.36
C ALA A 59 0.63 8.24 13.02
N LEU A 60 1.04 8.31 11.75
CA LEU A 60 2.01 9.29 11.25
C LEU A 60 1.45 10.72 11.27
N ASP A 61 0.31 10.95 10.59
CA ASP A 61 -0.26 12.30 10.39
C ASP A 61 -0.89 12.90 11.66
N ARG A 62 -1.32 12.06 12.59
CA ARG A 62 -1.85 12.48 13.92
C ARG A 62 -0.79 12.45 15.00
N HIS A 63 0.48 12.32 14.63
CA HIS A 63 1.64 12.38 15.54
C HIS A 63 1.61 11.34 16.67
N PHE A 64 0.96 10.18 16.47
CA PHE A 64 0.95 9.14 17.51
C PHE A 64 2.34 8.54 17.72
N PHE A 65 3.15 8.43 16.65
CA PHE A 65 4.53 8.01 16.76
C PHE A 65 5.36 8.99 17.59
N ASP A 66 5.23 10.29 17.32
CA ASP A 66 5.94 11.35 18.03
C ASP A 66 5.56 11.37 19.51
N THR A 67 4.25 11.27 19.82
CA THR A 67 3.73 11.21 21.20
C THR A 67 4.31 10.04 21.99
N LEU A 68 4.59 8.92 21.33
CA LEU A 68 5.18 7.74 21.95
C LEU A 68 6.72 7.75 21.92
N GLY A 69 7.34 8.76 21.31
CA GLY A 69 8.80 8.90 21.24
C GLY A 69 9.47 7.90 20.30
N VAL A 70 8.78 7.48 19.22
CA VAL A 70 9.35 6.61 18.19
C VAL A 70 9.41 7.34 16.85
N ASP A 71 10.59 7.37 16.26
CA ASP A 71 10.79 7.94 14.92
C ASP A 71 10.51 6.85 13.86
N VAL A 72 9.46 7.05 13.05
CA VAL A 72 9.01 6.12 12.01
C VAL A 72 9.05 6.79 10.66
N HIS A 73 9.89 6.26 9.77
CA HIS A 73 9.98 6.72 8.39
C HIS A 73 9.20 5.80 7.44
N VAL A 74 8.12 6.31 6.87
CA VAL A 74 7.34 5.59 5.87
C VAL A 74 8.00 5.68 4.50
N ARG A 75 8.13 4.55 3.81
CA ARG A 75 8.56 4.44 2.41
C ARG A 75 7.34 4.08 1.55
N ASN A 76 6.80 5.10 0.87
CA ASN A 76 5.66 4.90 -0.02
C ASN A 76 6.11 4.19 -1.30
N MET A 77 5.52 3.03 -1.57
CA MET A 77 5.73 2.22 -2.76
C MET A 77 4.40 2.11 -3.52
N THR A 78 4.46 1.88 -4.83
CA THR A 78 3.27 1.64 -5.64
C THR A 78 3.19 0.20 -6.15
N ALA A 79 4.32 -0.51 -6.12
CA ALA A 79 4.42 -1.90 -6.54
C ALA A 79 4.84 -2.80 -5.37
N GLN A 80 4.18 -3.96 -5.25
CA GLN A 80 4.50 -4.95 -4.21
C GLN A 80 5.94 -5.45 -4.29
N MET A 81 6.49 -5.61 -5.50
CA MET A 81 7.87 -6.04 -5.69
C MET A 81 8.90 -5.06 -5.12
N ASP A 82 8.58 -3.77 -5.05
CA ASP A 82 9.47 -2.76 -4.46
C ASP A 82 9.52 -2.92 -2.94
N CYS A 83 8.37 -3.20 -2.29
CA CYS A 83 8.31 -3.53 -0.87
C CYS A 83 9.17 -4.77 -0.57
N ASP A 84 9.04 -5.84 -1.35
CA ASP A 84 9.82 -7.07 -1.18
C ASP A 84 11.31 -6.82 -1.35
N THR A 85 11.68 -6.07 -2.38
CA THR A 85 13.09 -5.73 -2.64
C THR A 85 13.66 -4.87 -1.50
N ALA A 86 12.87 -3.94 -0.97
CA ALA A 86 13.28 -3.10 0.16
C ALA A 86 13.49 -3.94 1.44
N LEU A 87 12.58 -4.89 1.73
CA LEU A 87 12.73 -5.84 2.83
C LEU A 87 13.94 -6.74 2.65
N ALA A 88 14.08 -7.41 1.49
CA ALA A 88 15.18 -8.35 1.22
C ALA A 88 16.55 -7.67 1.35
N ARG A 89 16.68 -6.45 0.83
CA ARG A 89 17.92 -5.67 0.88
C ARG A 89 18.14 -4.91 2.19
N GLY A 90 17.21 -4.98 3.15
CA GLY A 90 17.31 -4.25 4.42
C GLY A 90 17.24 -2.74 4.33
N ARG A 91 16.59 -2.23 3.29
CA ARG A 91 16.33 -0.80 3.14
C ARG A 91 15.20 -0.32 4.04
N VAL A 92 14.35 -1.25 4.48
CA VAL A 92 13.30 -1.05 5.49
C VAL A 92 13.34 -2.21 6.49
N GLU A 93 12.91 -1.96 7.71
CA GLU A 93 12.76 -2.95 8.75
C GLU A 93 11.47 -3.75 8.62
N GLY A 94 10.39 -3.09 8.18
CA GLY A 94 9.07 -3.70 8.01
C GLY A 94 8.34 -3.30 6.74
N ALA A 95 7.27 -4.02 6.41
CA ALA A 95 6.36 -3.67 5.32
C ALA A 95 4.94 -4.19 5.58
N VAL A 96 3.95 -3.48 5.03
CA VAL A 96 2.61 -4.04 4.80
C VAL A 96 2.67 -4.85 3.50
N SER A 97 2.23 -6.10 3.55
CA SER A 97 2.36 -7.08 2.47
C SER A 97 1.27 -8.15 2.55
N ASP A 98 1.45 -9.25 1.86
CA ASP A 98 0.60 -10.45 1.97
C ASP A 98 1.40 -11.71 2.34
N LEU A 99 0.72 -12.73 2.85
CA LEU A 99 1.32 -13.97 3.33
C LEU A 99 2.10 -14.72 2.23
N PHE A 100 1.64 -14.72 0.99
CA PHE A 100 2.34 -15.43 -0.09
C PHE A 100 3.70 -14.80 -0.39
N ARG A 101 3.74 -13.47 -0.44
CA ARG A 101 4.99 -12.74 -0.69
C ARG A 101 5.96 -12.87 0.48
N THR A 102 5.46 -12.76 1.70
CA THR A 102 6.30 -12.88 2.90
C THR A 102 6.84 -14.30 3.09
N GLU A 103 6.02 -15.33 2.87
CA GLU A 103 6.50 -16.73 2.91
C GLU A 103 7.54 -17.01 1.82
N ARG A 104 7.32 -16.46 0.60
CA ARG A 104 8.32 -16.55 -0.46
C ARG A 104 9.65 -15.86 -0.10
N LEU A 105 9.61 -14.69 0.56
CA LEU A 105 10.82 -14.03 1.05
C LEU A 105 11.54 -14.86 2.11
N ILE A 106 10.79 -15.47 3.03
CA ILE A 106 11.33 -16.39 4.05
C ILE A 106 12.02 -17.57 3.39
N GLN A 107 11.38 -18.21 2.40
CA GLN A 107 11.95 -19.33 1.65
C GLN A 107 13.22 -18.93 0.88
N LYS A 108 13.32 -17.67 0.43
CA LYS A 108 14.51 -17.12 -0.25
C LYS A 108 15.60 -16.60 0.70
N GLY A 109 15.49 -16.89 2.00
CA GLY A 109 16.53 -16.55 2.98
C GLY A 109 16.40 -15.15 3.58
N THR A 110 15.22 -14.53 3.53
CA THR A 110 14.90 -13.30 4.27
C THR A 110 13.91 -13.61 5.40
N PRO A 111 14.37 -13.99 6.61
CA PRO A 111 13.47 -14.30 7.72
C PRO A 111 12.64 -13.10 8.14
N LEU A 112 11.34 -13.30 8.27
CA LEU A 112 10.37 -12.29 8.67
C LEU A 112 9.59 -12.73 9.91
N THR A 113 9.26 -11.78 10.76
CA THR A 113 8.39 -11.92 11.93
C THR A 113 7.06 -11.22 11.62
N TYR A 114 5.96 -11.92 11.72
CA TYR A 114 4.62 -11.36 11.56
C TYR A 114 4.24 -10.58 12.81
N VAL A 115 3.84 -9.32 12.63
CA VAL A 115 3.45 -8.41 13.70
C VAL A 115 1.94 -8.23 13.76
N ALA A 116 1.31 -8.10 12.60
CA ALA A 116 -0.14 -7.97 12.53
C ALA A 116 -0.71 -8.68 11.30
N ALA A 117 -1.87 -9.30 11.45
CA ALA A 117 -2.75 -9.59 10.34
C ALA A 117 -3.55 -8.31 10.02
N THR A 118 -3.60 -7.90 8.75
CA THR A 118 -4.44 -6.79 8.32
C THR A 118 -5.77 -7.32 7.77
N ASN A 119 -6.83 -6.53 7.89
CA ASN A 119 -8.16 -6.94 7.42
C ASN A 119 -8.37 -6.60 5.93
N THR A 120 -7.30 -6.73 5.13
CA THR A 120 -7.38 -6.51 3.69
C THR A 120 -8.06 -7.67 2.97
N TYR A 121 -8.76 -7.36 1.89
CA TYR A 121 -9.37 -8.33 1.00
C TYR A 121 -9.18 -7.90 -0.45
N TRP A 122 -9.41 -8.81 -1.36
CA TRP A 122 -9.28 -8.58 -2.80
C TRP A 122 -10.53 -9.00 -3.54
N GLN A 123 -10.84 -8.26 -4.58
CA GLN A 123 -11.94 -8.55 -5.48
C GLN A 123 -11.42 -8.76 -6.91
N LEU A 124 -11.94 -9.75 -7.61
CA LEU A 124 -11.78 -9.87 -9.04
C LEU A 124 -12.85 -9.00 -9.70
N ILE A 125 -12.41 -7.92 -10.31
CA ILE A 125 -13.28 -6.93 -10.95
C ILE A 125 -13.06 -6.97 -12.45
N THR A 126 -14.15 -6.98 -13.23
CA THR A 126 -14.09 -7.03 -14.67
C THR A 126 -14.35 -5.67 -15.28
N ASN A 127 -13.82 -5.50 -16.47
CA ASN A 127 -14.13 -4.35 -17.30
C ASN A 127 -15.63 -4.33 -17.63
N ARG A 128 -16.29 -3.19 -17.42
CA ARG A 128 -17.72 -2.99 -17.67
C ARG A 128 -18.11 -3.25 -19.13
N THR A 129 -17.23 -2.93 -20.09
CA THR A 129 -17.48 -3.07 -21.52
C THR A 129 -17.30 -4.50 -22.01
N ALA A 130 -16.50 -5.31 -21.32
CA ALA A 130 -16.29 -6.72 -21.64
C ALA A 130 -17.53 -7.61 -21.37
N ARG A 131 -18.54 -7.09 -20.68
CA ARG A 131 -19.81 -7.76 -20.36
C ARG A 131 -19.64 -9.13 -19.67
N ILE A 132 -18.54 -9.33 -18.96
CA ILE A 132 -18.26 -10.55 -18.18
C ILE A 132 -19.03 -10.46 -16.87
N ARG A 133 -19.93 -11.40 -16.61
CA ARG A 133 -20.83 -11.43 -15.43
C ARG A 133 -20.69 -12.71 -14.60
N ARG A 134 -20.01 -13.72 -15.10
CA ARG A 134 -19.78 -15.01 -14.45
C ARG A 134 -18.36 -15.46 -14.64
N LEU A 135 -17.78 -16.15 -13.66
CA LEU A 135 -16.39 -16.62 -13.69
C LEU A 135 -16.07 -17.51 -14.90
N GLY A 136 -17.01 -18.34 -15.36
CA GLY A 136 -16.82 -19.17 -16.56
C GLY A 136 -16.63 -18.36 -17.87
N GLN A 137 -17.03 -17.09 -17.90
CA GLN A 137 -16.83 -16.21 -19.05
C GLN A 137 -15.42 -15.60 -19.11
N LEU A 138 -14.55 -15.94 -18.14
CA LEU A 138 -13.12 -15.60 -18.18
C LEU A 138 -12.35 -16.43 -19.21
N SER A 139 -13.00 -17.39 -19.86
CA SER A 139 -12.45 -18.20 -20.94
C SER A 139 -11.81 -17.30 -22.00
N ASP A 140 -10.55 -17.52 -22.33
CA ASP A 140 -9.78 -16.74 -23.31
C ASP A 140 -9.68 -15.23 -22.97
N LYS A 141 -9.60 -14.92 -21.66
CA LYS A 141 -9.53 -13.55 -21.15
C LYS A 141 -8.25 -13.29 -20.36
N MET A 142 -7.88 -12.02 -20.29
CA MET A 142 -6.73 -11.54 -19.53
C MET A 142 -7.14 -11.14 -18.12
N VAL A 143 -6.45 -11.70 -17.11
CA VAL A 143 -6.64 -11.37 -15.68
C VAL A 143 -5.35 -10.81 -15.12
N ALA A 144 -5.34 -9.52 -14.76
CA ALA A 144 -4.18 -8.88 -14.16
C ALA A 144 -4.06 -9.18 -12.66
N MET A 145 -2.84 -9.50 -12.24
CA MET A 145 -2.47 -9.79 -10.86
C MET A 145 -0.97 -9.50 -10.64
N THR A 146 -0.46 -9.71 -9.44
CA THR A 146 0.98 -9.78 -9.15
C THR A 146 1.36 -11.23 -8.90
N ARG A 147 2.31 -11.78 -9.67
CA ARG A 147 2.78 -13.17 -9.48
C ARG A 147 3.30 -13.41 -8.07
N TYR A 148 3.06 -14.62 -7.58
CA TYR A 148 3.52 -15.06 -6.25
C TYR A 148 3.00 -14.19 -5.10
N SER A 149 1.80 -13.68 -5.22
CA SER A 149 1.11 -12.88 -4.20
C SER A 149 -0.28 -13.44 -3.90
N ALA A 150 -0.94 -12.86 -2.90
CA ALA A 150 -2.34 -13.15 -2.64
C ALA A 150 -3.21 -12.97 -3.89
N THR A 151 -2.90 -11.98 -4.76
CA THR A 151 -3.67 -11.73 -5.98
C THR A 151 -3.50 -12.84 -7.02
N ASP A 152 -2.33 -13.47 -7.12
CA ASP A 152 -2.10 -14.62 -8.01
C ASP A 152 -2.85 -15.86 -7.51
N TYR A 153 -2.74 -16.15 -6.21
CA TYR A 153 -3.47 -17.26 -5.58
C TYR A 153 -4.98 -17.11 -5.76
N LEU A 154 -5.52 -15.94 -5.44
CA LEU A 154 -6.96 -15.67 -5.51
C LEU A 154 -7.49 -15.66 -6.94
N ALA A 155 -6.71 -15.18 -7.91
CA ALA A 155 -7.03 -15.31 -9.34
C ALA A 155 -7.12 -16.79 -9.74
N GLY A 156 -6.17 -17.62 -9.30
CA GLY A 156 -6.20 -19.07 -9.51
C GLY A 156 -7.43 -19.74 -8.89
N VAL A 157 -7.83 -19.35 -7.68
CA VAL A 157 -9.05 -19.84 -7.02
C VAL A 157 -10.30 -19.45 -7.81
N ALA A 158 -10.41 -18.19 -8.24
CA ALA A 158 -11.54 -17.68 -9.01
C ALA A 158 -11.66 -18.41 -10.38
N ILE A 159 -10.54 -18.58 -11.09
CA ILE A 159 -10.48 -19.30 -12.36
C ILE A 159 -10.94 -20.77 -12.17
N LYS A 160 -10.40 -21.45 -11.16
CA LYS A 160 -10.79 -22.83 -10.85
C LYS A 160 -12.27 -22.94 -10.52
N LYS A 161 -12.81 -22.01 -9.73
CA LYS A 161 -14.25 -21.96 -9.40
C LYS A 161 -15.12 -21.71 -10.63
N GLY A 162 -14.65 -20.90 -11.58
CA GLY A 162 -15.37 -20.57 -12.80
C GLY A 162 -15.36 -21.67 -13.85
N ASN A 163 -14.39 -22.59 -13.78
CA ASN A 163 -14.18 -23.68 -14.73
C ASN A 163 -14.34 -23.22 -16.21
N PRO A 164 -13.57 -22.21 -16.68
CA PRO A 164 -13.68 -21.69 -18.04
C PRO A 164 -13.30 -22.78 -19.07
N LYS A 165 -13.93 -22.72 -20.24
CA LYS A 165 -13.71 -23.71 -21.31
C LYS A 165 -12.29 -23.65 -21.91
N TYR A 166 -11.73 -22.45 -21.99
CA TYR A 166 -10.39 -22.19 -22.53
C TYR A 166 -9.51 -21.52 -21.47
N ASP A 167 -8.21 -21.45 -21.73
CA ASP A 167 -7.23 -20.87 -20.82
C ASP A 167 -7.54 -19.41 -20.47
N VAL A 168 -7.17 -19.03 -19.23
CA VAL A 168 -7.24 -17.66 -18.76
C VAL A 168 -5.81 -17.14 -18.64
N TYR A 169 -5.51 -16.03 -19.32
CA TYR A 169 -4.18 -15.46 -19.37
C TYR A 169 -3.94 -14.59 -18.13
N ARG A 170 -3.07 -15.04 -17.21
CA ARG A 170 -2.68 -14.28 -16.03
C ARG A 170 -1.55 -13.32 -16.35
N ILE A 171 -1.85 -12.02 -16.34
CA ILE A 171 -0.91 -10.96 -16.71
C ILE A 171 -0.34 -10.31 -15.46
N GLN A 172 0.99 -10.26 -15.37
CA GLN A 172 1.65 -9.64 -14.23
C GLN A 172 1.70 -8.12 -14.38
N ILE A 173 1.03 -7.41 -13.47
CA ILE A 173 1.11 -5.95 -13.33
C ILE A 173 1.29 -5.65 -11.85
N ASN A 174 2.46 -5.16 -11.47
CA ASN A 174 2.84 -5.03 -10.05
C ASN A 174 2.28 -3.78 -9.39
N ASP A 175 2.21 -2.66 -10.12
CA ASP A 175 1.71 -1.39 -9.60
C ASP A 175 0.17 -1.43 -9.52
N VAL A 176 -0.35 -1.15 -8.32
CA VAL A 176 -1.80 -1.23 -8.04
C VAL A 176 -2.59 -0.13 -8.75
N ASN A 177 -1.99 1.05 -8.96
CA ASN A 177 -2.64 2.17 -9.65
C ASN A 177 -2.63 1.93 -11.17
N VAL A 178 -1.54 1.38 -11.72
CA VAL A 178 -1.48 0.98 -13.14
C VAL A 178 -2.56 -0.05 -13.43
N ARG A 179 -2.74 -1.07 -12.56
CA ARG A 179 -3.84 -2.04 -12.72
C ARG A 179 -5.19 -1.34 -12.80
N LEU A 180 -5.48 -0.45 -11.84
CA LEU A 180 -6.75 0.29 -11.84
C LEU A 180 -6.95 1.08 -13.14
N ASN A 181 -5.94 1.85 -13.56
CA ASN A 181 -6.02 2.67 -14.77
C ASN A 181 -6.27 1.82 -16.03
N MET A 182 -5.59 0.68 -16.17
CA MET A 182 -5.82 -0.25 -17.28
C MET A 182 -7.25 -0.80 -17.31
N LEU A 183 -7.86 -1.05 -16.13
CA LEU A 183 -9.26 -1.46 -16.08
C LEU A 183 -10.19 -0.33 -16.53
N LEU A 184 -9.96 0.87 -16.02
CA LEU A 184 -10.80 2.03 -16.34
C LEU A 184 -10.71 2.44 -17.81
N ASN A 185 -9.53 2.24 -18.42
CA ASN A 185 -9.26 2.51 -19.84
C ASN A 185 -9.68 1.37 -20.76
N ASN A 186 -10.28 0.29 -20.25
CA ASN A 186 -10.67 -0.90 -21.00
C ASN A 186 -9.50 -1.67 -21.67
N GLU A 187 -8.29 -1.60 -21.11
CA GLU A 187 -7.09 -2.28 -21.61
C GLU A 187 -6.94 -3.72 -21.08
N MET A 188 -7.74 -4.10 -20.08
CA MET A 188 -7.74 -5.42 -19.46
C MET A 188 -9.17 -5.93 -19.26
N ASP A 189 -9.37 -7.25 -19.40
CA ASP A 189 -10.68 -7.87 -19.21
C ASP A 189 -11.10 -7.93 -17.75
N ALA A 190 -10.16 -8.29 -16.85
CA ALA A 190 -10.39 -8.39 -15.42
C ALA A 190 -9.09 -8.17 -14.63
N MET A 191 -9.21 -7.86 -13.34
CA MET A 191 -8.07 -7.76 -12.45
C MET A 191 -8.41 -7.95 -10.99
N MET A 192 -7.39 -8.37 -10.23
CA MET A 192 -7.46 -8.44 -8.78
C MET A 192 -7.14 -7.06 -8.19
N LEU A 193 -8.08 -6.46 -7.50
CA LEU A 193 -7.93 -5.17 -6.80
C LEU A 193 -8.27 -5.31 -5.31
N THR A 194 -7.66 -4.47 -4.50
CA THR A 194 -8.01 -4.25 -3.09
C THR A 194 -8.51 -2.82 -2.89
N GLU A 195 -8.90 -2.44 -1.69
CA GLU A 195 -9.33 -1.09 -1.38
C GLU A 195 -8.13 -0.11 -1.28
N PRO A 196 -8.28 1.13 -1.75
CA PRO A 196 -9.47 1.77 -2.28
C PRO A 196 -9.68 1.57 -3.80
N GLN A 197 -8.73 0.94 -4.52
CA GLN A 197 -8.81 0.78 -5.97
C GLN A 197 -10.05 -0.03 -6.40
N ALA A 198 -10.46 -1.01 -5.58
CA ALA A 198 -11.69 -1.77 -5.82
C ALA A 198 -12.93 -0.85 -5.73
N THR A 199 -12.99 0.06 -4.77
CA THR A 199 -14.08 1.06 -4.68
C THR A 199 -14.10 1.97 -5.90
N ILE A 200 -12.94 2.50 -6.32
CA ILE A 200 -12.87 3.34 -7.54
C ILE A 200 -13.42 2.57 -8.75
N ALA A 201 -13.00 1.32 -8.92
CA ALA A 201 -13.50 0.49 -10.02
C ALA A 201 -15.03 0.29 -9.94
N ARG A 202 -15.59 0.02 -8.76
CA ARG A 202 -17.06 -0.15 -8.56
C ARG A 202 -17.84 1.13 -8.83
N VAL A 203 -17.33 2.28 -8.38
CA VAL A 203 -17.93 3.60 -8.67
C VAL A 203 -18.01 3.87 -10.18
N HIS A 204 -17.06 3.35 -10.96
CA HIS A 204 -17.08 3.39 -12.42
C HIS A 204 -17.89 2.25 -13.06
N ASN A 205 -18.76 1.58 -12.29
CA ASN A 205 -19.65 0.50 -12.73
C ASN A 205 -18.93 -0.75 -13.27
N ASN A 206 -17.72 -1.02 -12.82
CA ASN A 206 -17.03 -2.26 -13.13
C ASN A 206 -17.52 -3.38 -12.19
N PRO A 207 -18.05 -4.50 -12.72
CA PRO A 207 -18.67 -5.52 -11.89
C PRO A 207 -17.66 -6.39 -11.16
N VAL A 208 -18.00 -6.75 -9.92
CA VAL A 208 -17.26 -7.71 -9.11
C VAL A 208 -17.72 -9.13 -9.46
N LEU A 209 -16.78 -10.02 -9.79
CA LEU A 209 -17.07 -11.43 -10.06
C LEU A 209 -16.73 -12.34 -8.87
N PHE A 210 -15.76 -11.96 -8.07
CA PHE A 210 -15.27 -12.76 -6.96
C PHE A 210 -14.79 -11.85 -5.83
N ASP A 211 -15.03 -12.29 -4.61
CA ASP A 211 -14.61 -11.59 -3.39
C ASP A 211 -13.87 -12.58 -2.47
N SER A 212 -12.67 -12.24 -2.05
CA SER A 212 -11.86 -13.12 -1.19
C SER A 212 -12.45 -13.32 0.21
N ARG A 213 -13.35 -12.44 0.65
CA ARG A 213 -14.05 -12.58 1.94
C ARG A 213 -14.90 -13.85 2.00
N ASP A 214 -15.41 -14.32 0.87
CA ASP A 214 -16.17 -15.56 0.77
C ASP A 214 -15.36 -16.80 1.16
N LEU A 215 -14.01 -16.72 1.08
CA LEU A 215 -13.12 -17.82 1.44
C LEU A 215 -12.84 -17.89 2.95
N LYS A 216 -13.21 -16.87 3.72
CA LYS A 216 -12.92 -16.75 5.15
C LYS A 216 -11.44 -16.95 5.49
N VAL A 217 -10.55 -16.40 4.64
CA VAL A 217 -9.10 -16.35 4.80
C VAL A 217 -8.64 -14.90 4.94
N ASN A 218 -7.63 -14.69 5.79
CA ASN A 218 -7.00 -13.40 5.95
C ASN A 218 -5.55 -13.52 5.46
N LEU A 219 -5.22 -12.80 4.38
CA LEU A 219 -3.92 -12.93 3.71
C LEU A 219 -3.04 -11.69 3.86
N GLY A 220 -3.58 -10.57 4.33
CA GLY A 220 -2.82 -9.33 4.53
C GLY A 220 -2.04 -9.35 5.84
N VAL A 221 -0.81 -8.83 5.83
CA VAL A 221 0.07 -8.83 7.00
C VAL A 221 0.95 -7.60 7.08
N ILE A 222 1.36 -7.25 8.30
CA ILE A 222 2.51 -6.41 8.58
C ILE A 222 3.63 -7.33 9.08
N ALA A 223 4.76 -7.34 8.37
CA ALA A 223 5.90 -8.17 8.69
C ALA A 223 7.18 -7.35 8.83
N PHE A 224 8.03 -7.75 9.76
CA PHE A 224 9.33 -7.13 10.00
C PHE A 224 10.45 -8.15 9.83
N ARG A 225 11.62 -7.67 9.40
CA ARG A 225 12.82 -8.51 9.29
C ARG A 225 13.23 -9.02 10.67
N THR A 226 13.27 -10.34 10.84
CA THR A 226 13.68 -10.96 12.13
C THR A 226 15.06 -10.48 12.54
N LYS A 227 16.00 -10.35 11.59
CA LYS A 227 17.35 -9.83 11.86
C LYS A 227 17.34 -8.42 12.46
N ALA A 228 16.40 -7.54 12.04
CA ALA A 228 16.29 -6.20 12.62
C ALA A 228 15.83 -6.26 14.09
N LEU A 229 14.98 -7.22 14.44
CA LEU A 229 14.45 -7.38 15.79
C LEU A 229 15.44 -8.00 16.79
N ASN A 230 16.61 -8.44 16.33
CA ASN A 230 17.71 -8.85 17.21
C ASN A 230 18.40 -7.63 17.85
N ASP A 231 18.24 -6.43 17.30
CA ASP A 231 18.67 -5.17 17.92
C ASP A 231 17.65 -4.74 18.98
N PRO A 232 18.06 -4.58 20.25
CA PRO A 232 17.16 -4.15 21.33
C PRO A 232 16.45 -2.83 21.05
N ASN A 233 17.12 -1.86 20.40
CA ASN A 233 16.55 -0.57 20.05
C ASN A 233 15.44 -0.74 19.01
N ARG A 234 15.67 -1.54 17.97
CA ARG A 234 14.65 -1.85 16.94
C ARG A 234 13.46 -2.59 17.53
N LYS A 235 13.71 -3.50 18.47
CA LYS A 235 12.66 -4.22 19.19
C LYS A 235 11.80 -3.27 20.03
N ALA A 236 12.44 -2.30 20.73
CA ALA A 236 11.72 -1.27 21.47
C ALA A 236 10.92 -0.34 20.56
N GLN A 237 11.52 0.12 19.44
CA GLN A 237 10.81 0.91 18.41
C GLN A 237 9.59 0.16 17.84
N LEU A 238 9.71 -1.14 17.58
CA LEU A 238 8.58 -1.95 17.11
C LEU A 238 7.45 -2.00 18.14
N ALA A 239 7.75 -2.15 19.41
CA ALA A 239 6.73 -2.16 20.47
C ALA A 239 5.93 -0.84 20.50
N LEU A 240 6.62 0.30 20.35
CA LEU A 240 5.99 1.62 20.27
C LEU A 240 5.21 1.81 18.95
N PHE A 241 5.74 1.32 17.83
CA PHE A 241 5.03 1.28 16.55
C PHE A 241 3.70 0.51 16.66
N VAL A 242 3.71 -0.67 17.27
CA VAL A 242 2.50 -1.47 17.50
C VAL A 242 1.49 -0.73 18.38
N LYS A 243 1.96 -0.04 19.42
CA LYS A 243 1.08 0.76 20.28
C LYS A 243 0.41 1.90 19.50
N ALA A 244 1.18 2.66 18.70
CA ALA A 244 0.66 3.74 17.85
C ALA A 244 -0.33 3.19 16.79
N TYR A 245 0.01 2.06 16.16
CA TYR A 245 -0.86 1.38 15.21
C TYR A 245 -2.21 1.00 15.85
N ASN A 246 -2.20 0.42 17.04
CA ASN A 246 -3.43 0.05 17.76
C ASN A 246 -4.28 1.27 18.11
N MET A 247 -3.64 2.37 18.58
CA MET A 247 -4.34 3.64 18.84
C MET A 247 -5.01 4.17 17.56
N ALA A 248 -4.34 4.06 16.42
CA ALA A 248 -4.89 4.48 15.13
C ALA A 248 -6.05 3.56 14.68
N CYS A 249 -5.95 2.25 14.91
CA CYS A 249 -7.04 1.30 14.66
C CYS A 249 -8.29 1.65 15.49
N ASP A 250 -8.13 1.90 16.79
CA ASP A 250 -9.23 2.33 17.66
C ASP A 250 -9.87 3.61 17.15
N SER A 251 -9.03 4.59 16.82
CA SER A 251 -9.49 5.90 16.35
C SER A 251 -10.28 5.81 15.04
N VAL A 252 -9.81 5.06 14.04
CA VAL A 252 -10.55 4.92 12.77
C VAL A 252 -11.79 4.06 12.91
N ASN A 253 -11.77 3.04 13.75
CA ASN A 253 -12.93 2.20 14.00
C ASN A 253 -14.05 2.97 14.70
N GLN A 254 -13.70 3.88 15.62
CA GLN A 254 -14.63 4.71 16.36
C GLN A 254 -15.17 5.88 15.53
N LEU A 255 -14.29 6.60 14.83
CA LEU A 255 -14.61 7.86 14.17
C LEU A 255 -15.01 7.73 12.69
N GLY A 256 -14.63 6.60 12.06
CA GLY A 256 -14.89 6.34 10.65
C GLY A 256 -14.00 7.13 9.67
N TYR A 257 -14.13 6.82 8.38
CA TYR A 257 -13.27 7.35 7.32
C TYR A 257 -13.39 8.86 7.11
N THR A 258 -14.59 9.43 7.29
CA THR A 258 -14.84 10.85 7.03
C THR A 258 -13.99 11.76 7.91
N LYS A 259 -13.62 11.28 9.10
CA LYS A 259 -12.72 12.00 10.00
C LYS A 259 -11.29 12.09 9.46
N TYR A 260 -10.89 11.19 8.56
CA TYR A 260 -9.57 11.06 7.96
C TYR A 260 -9.58 11.37 6.46
N GLY A 261 -10.55 12.16 5.99
CA GLY A 261 -10.66 12.55 4.59
C GLY A 261 -9.42 13.26 4.06
N ASP A 262 -8.75 14.07 4.89
CA ASP A 262 -7.49 14.71 4.59
C ASP A 262 -6.35 13.69 4.33
N ILE A 263 -6.24 12.66 5.14
CA ILE A 263 -5.27 11.56 4.98
C ILE A 263 -5.58 10.74 3.72
N LEU A 264 -6.88 10.43 3.50
CA LEU A 264 -7.31 9.69 2.31
C LEU A 264 -7.03 10.47 1.01
N LYS A 265 -7.24 11.79 1.01
CA LYS A 265 -6.87 12.67 -0.10
C LYS A 265 -5.35 12.75 -0.28
N LYS A 266 -4.60 12.89 0.82
CA LYS A 266 -3.14 13.04 0.80
C LYS A 266 -2.42 11.81 0.25
N TYR A 267 -2.69 10.64 0.80
CA TYR A 267 -1.93 9.40 0.51
C TYR A 267 -2.54 8.54 -0.58
N TYR A 268 -3.87 8.52 -0.70
CA TYR A 268 -4.58 7.66 -1.67
C TYR A 268 -5.13 8.42 -2.86
N LYS A 269 -5.06 9.78 -2.86
CA LYS A 269 -5.57 10.65 -3.93
C LYS A 269 -7.06 10.48 -4.20
N LEU A 270 -7.83 10.15 -3.17
CA LEU A 270 -9.27 9.95 -3.27
C LEU A 270 -10.02 11.28 -3.26
N ASP A 271 -11.08 11.36 -4.03
CA ASP A 271 -12.09 12.41 -3.92
C ASP A 271 -13.17 12.08 -2.89
N ASP A 272 -14.00 13.06 -2.56
CA ASP A 272 -15.06 12.93 -1.54
C ASP A 272 -16.14 11.90 -1.95
N HIS A 273 -16.38 11.72 -3.25
CA HIS A 273 -17.34 10.75 -3.74
C HIS A 273 -16.85 9.30 -3.50
N VAL A 274 -15.59 9.02 -3.79
CA VAL A 274 -14.98 7.72 -3.52
C VAL A 274 -14.87 7.46 -2.02
N ILE A 275 -14.48 8.47 -1.21
CA ILE A 275 -14.40 8.35 0.26
C ILE A 275 -15.74 7.92 0.85
N LYS A 276 -16.85 8.51 0.39
CA LYS A 276 -18.20 8.15 0.83
C LYS A 276 -18.63 6.75 0.38
N ALA A 277 -18.07 6.25 -0.72
CA ALA A 277 -18.36 4.94 -1.27
C ALA A 277 -17.49 3.80 -0.69
N LEU A 278 -16.47 4.13 0.12
CA LEU A 278 -15.62 3.13 0.76
C LEU A 278 -16.46 2.17 1.62
N PRO A 279 -16.22 0.86 1.55
CA PRO A 279 -16.93 -0.10 2.37
C PRO A 279 -16.52 0.04 3.84
N LYS A 280 -17.45 -0.26 4.73
CA LYS A 280 -17.13 -0.34 6.15
C LYS A 280 -16.10 -1.47 6.38
N MET A 281 -14.91 -1.10 6.84
CA MET A 281 -13.87 -2.03 7.26
C MET A 281 -13.57 -1.82 8.75
N THR A 282 -13.22 -2.89 9.43
CA THR A 282 -12.70 -2.84 10.81
C THR A 282 -11.21 -3.09 10.76
N PHE A 283 -10.43 -2.28 11.46
CA PHE A 283 -8.99 -2.42 11.57
C PHE A 283 -8.68 -3.11 12.92
N PRO A 284 -8.25 -4.39 12.90
CA PRO A 284 -7.94 -5.11 14.12
C PRO A 284 -6.66 -4.57 14.76
N HIS A 285 -6.54 -4.71 16.08
CA HIS A 285 -5.27 -4.53 16.76
C HIS A 285 -4.22 -5.52 16.22
N ALA A 286 -2.97 -5.14 16.36
CA ALA A 286 -1.85 -5.96 15.91
C ALA A 286 -1.86 -7.32 16.63
N ALA A 287 -2.04 -8.37 15.83
CA ALA A 287 -1.96 -9.77 16.23
C ALA A 287 -1.42 -10.59 15.07
N ALA A 288 -0.60 -11.58 15.35
CA ALA A 288 -0.06 -12.46 14.32
C ALA A 288 -1.17 -13.13 13.51
N PRO A 289 -0.96 -13.40 12.21
CA PRO A 289 -1.93 -14.11 11.39
C PRO A 289 -2.17 -15.54 11.90
N LEU A 290 -3.35 -16.05 11.62
CA LEU A 290 -3.73 -17.39 12.05
C LEU A 290 -2.86 -18.46 11.36
N PRO A 291 -2.46 -19.53 12.08
CA PRO A 291 -1.68 -20.62 11.49
C PRO A 291 -2.29 -21.24 10.23
N LYS A 292 -3.64 -21.33 10.15
CA LYS A 292 -4.35 -21.82 8.97
C LYS A 292 -4.06 -21.00 7.72
N ASP A 293 -4.01 -19.65 7.84
CA ASP A 293 -3.81 -18.73 6.73
C ASP A 293 -2.33 -18.76 6.28
N ILE A 294 -1.39 -18.81 7.23
CA ILE A 294 0.04 -19.01 6.95
C ILE A 294 0.27 -20.32 6.19
N ASN A 295 -0.38 -21.41 6.62
CA ASN A 295 -0.22 -22.73 5.99
C ASN A 295 -0.74 -22.75 4.53
N ILE A 296 -1.79 -21.98 4.22
CA ILE A 296 -2.25 -21.81 2.84
C ILE A 296 -1.16 -21.19 1.98
N ALA A 297 -0.51 -20.14 2.48
CA ALA A 297 0.56 -19.45 1.76
C ALA A 297 1.80 -20.35 1.59
N LYS A 298 2.24 -21.06 2.65
CA LYS A 298 3.40 -21.98 2.61
C LYS A 298 3.27 -23.08 1.57
N ARG A 299 2.07 -23.60 1.34
CA ARG A 299 1.84 -24.70 0.38
C ARG A 299 1.83 -24.24 -1.07
N LYS A 300 1.74 -22.95 -1.33
CA LYS A 300 1.51 -22.38 -2.66
C LYS A 300 2.53 -21.30 -3.06
N SER A 301 3.43 -20.91 -2.14
CA SER A 301 4.53 -19.94 -2.39
C SER A 301 5.74 -20.56 -3.10
#